data_1e36717418380fe0d0a0e70e588720d1
#
_entry.id   1e36717418380fe0d0a0e70e588720d1
#
_cell.length_a   1.000
_cell.length_b   1.000
_cell.length_c   1.000
_cell.angle_alpha   90.00
_cell.angle_beta   90.00
_cell.angle_gamma   90.00
#
_symmetry.space_group_name_H-M   'P 1'
#
loop_
_entity.id
_entity.type
_entity.pdbx_description
1 polymer ?
#
loop_
_entity_poly.entity_id
_entity_poly.type
_entity_poly.pdbx_seq_one_letter_code
_entity_poly.pdbx_strand_id
1 'polypeptide(L)'
;MDVYLVGIGMTKFGSLSDKSVKDIAGDAVNAALVDAGIGIDAIETAYFANATQGALEGQHMIPGQVALRSIGLQGVPVVNVENACASASTAFSLACKDIRAGDSSIALAVGAEKMITPDKAKNIAVFDGAIDVHGRDATLSGLMALSNGFEQPPEAFEDTGIRSVFMDVYAAIAKHHMKLHGTTQRQMAAVSAKNHNHSVHNELSQFRKSFTIDEVLEARKISWPLTLPMCSPISDGGAAAILCSEEALDRFDKSQAVKVAASVIATGSERDPDDGKLHVSRVAANLAYERSGVGPDDMSVSEVHDASAIAEIMQTENLGFCNCLLYTSPSPRDATLSRMPSSA
;
A
#
# COMPACT_ATOMS: atom_id res chain seq x y z
N MET A 1 -6.31 -25.78 -6.68
CA MET A 1 -7.54 -25.04 -7.10
C MET A 1 -7.14 -23.63 -7.47
N ASP A 2 -7.54 -23.18 -8.65
CA ASP A 2 -7.30 -21.81 -9.11
C ASP A 2 -8.29 -20.86 -8.41
N VAL A 3 -7.81 -19.61 -8.20
CA VAL A 3 -8.60 -18.54 -7.56
C VAL A 3 -8.71 -17.39 -8.55
N TYR A 4 -9.88 -16.80 -8.62
CA TYR A 4 -10.17 -15.68 -9.49
C TYR A 4 -10.70 -14.49 -8.70
N LEU A 5 -10.25 -13.30 -9.06
CA LEU A 5 -10.81 -12.03 -8.64
C LEU A 5 -11.96 -11.71 -9.60
N VAL A 6 -13.16 -11.52 -9.06
CA VAL A 6 -14.40 -11.39 -9.85
C VAL A 6 -15.19 -10.12 -9.55
N GLY A 7 -14.75 -9.34 -8.57
CA GLY A 7 -15.33 -8.03 -8.28
C GLY A 7 -14.41 -7.21 -7.41
N ILE A 8 -14.37 -5.91 -7.68
CA ILE A 8 -13.59 -4.93 -6.94
C ILE A 8 -14.44 -3.70 -6.59
N GLY A 9 -14.13 -3.09 -5.46
CA GLY A 9 -14.75 -1.84 -5.04
C GLY A 9 -13.79 -0.99 -4.25
N MET A 10 -13.83 0.32 -4.47
CA MET A 10 -12.97 1.27 -3.75
C MET A 10 -13.73 2.57 -3.51
N THR A 11 -13.58 3.18 -2.34
CA THR A 11 -14.09 4.52 -2.07
C THR A 11 -13.15 5.56 -2.66
N LYS A 12 -13.65 6.78 -2.85
CA LYS A 12 -12.74 7.90 -3.02
C LYS A 12 -11.95 8.10 -1.73
N PHE A 13 -10.62 8.24 -1.84
CA PHE A 13 -9.74 8.54 -0.71
C PHE A 13 -9.74 10.02 -0.37
N GLY A 14 -9.65 10.33 0.92
CA GLY A 14 -9.61 11.73 1.38
C GLY A 14 -10.07 11.88 2.82
N SER A 15 -10.56 13.06 3.17
CA SER A 15 -11.19 13.30 4.47
C SER A 15 -12.68 12.97 4.39
N LEU A 16 -13.08 11.87 5.01
CA LEU A 16 -14.46 11.37 5.05
C LEU A 16 -15.05 11.62 6.45
N SER A 17 -15.13 12.89 6.85
CA SER A 17 -15.49 13.30 8.22
C SER A 17 -16.89 12.86 8.64
N ASP A 18 -17.79 12.69 7.70
CA ASP A 18 -19.20 12.27 7.88
C ASP A 18 -19.40 10.76 7.90
N LYS A 19 -18.34 9.96 7.63
CA LYS A 19 -18.41 8.50 7.56
C LYS A 19 -17.67 7.84 8.72
N SER A 20 -18.22 6.74 9.20
CA SER A 20 -17.53 5.80 10.09
C SER A 20 -16.76 4.75 9.29
N VAL A 21 -15.89 3.97 9.96
CA VAL A 21 -15.23 2.79 9.33
C VAL A 21 -16.26 1.82 8.75
N LYS A 22 -17.43 1.68 9.39
CA LYS A 22 -18.52 0.83 8.88
C LYS A 22 -19.06 1.34 7.53
N ASP A 23 -19.27 2.66 7.43
CA ASP A 23 -19.78 3.27 6.20
C ASP A 23 -18.76 3.15 5.07
N ILE A 24 -17.48 3.40 5.37
CA ILE A 24 -16.39 3.27 4.41
C ILE A 24 -16.26 1.83 3.91
N ALA A 25 -16.26 0.85 4.82
CA ALA A 25 -16.23 -0.56 4.46
C ALA A 25 -17.47 -0.97 3.65
N GLY A 26 -18.64 -0.50 4.06
CA GLY A 26 -19.91 -0.77 3.37
C GLY A 26 -19.92 -0.25 1.94
N ASP A 27 -19.44 0.98 1.73
CA ASP A 27 -19.35 1.56 0.38
C ASP A 27 -18.42 0.73 -0.52
N ALA A 28 -17.25 0.35 -0.02
CA ALA A 28 -16.29 -0.46 -0.78
C ALA A 28 -16.86 -1.86 -1.11
N VAL A 29 -17.49 -2.52 -0.14
CA VAL A 29 -18.12 -3.84 -0.35
C VAL A 29 -19.29 -3.76 -1.31
N ASN A 30 -20.16 -2.76 -1.17
CA ASN A 30 -21.30 -2.59 -2.08
C ASN A 30 -20.84 -2.34 -3.53
N ALA A 31 -19.77 -1.55 -3.72
CA ALA A 31 -19.17 -1.37 -5.03
C ALA A 31 -18.63 -2.70 -5.61
N ALA A 32 -17.93 -3.49 -4.80
CA ALA A 32 -17.43 -4.80 -5.22
C ALA A 32 -18.55 -5.81 -5.54
N LEU A 33 -19.66 -5.80 -4.79
CA LEU A 33 -20.81 -6.65 -5.05
C LEU A 33 -21.50 -6.28 -6.38
N VAL A 34 -21.62 -4.98 -6.65
CA VAL A 34 -22.18 -4.48 -7.92
C VAL A 34 -21.26 -4.89 -9.09
N ASP A 35 -19.95 -4.73 -8.95
CA ASP A 35 -18.97 -5.10 -9.97
C ASP A 35 -18.99 -6.61 -10.25
N ALA A 36 -19.11 -7.43 -9.20
CA ALA A 36 -19.23 -8.89 -9.32
C ALA A 36 -20.60 -9.38 -9.80
N GLY A 37 -21.64 -8.54 -9.75
CA GLY A 37 -23.01 -8.90 -10.12
C GLY A 37 -23.68 -9.88 -9.14
N ILE A 38 -23.31 -9.87 -7.85
CA ILE A 38 -23.86 -10.77 -6.83
C ILE A 38 -24.43 -10.00 -5.62
N GLY A 39 -25.27 -10.68 -4.83
CA GLY A 39 -25.74 -10.19 -3.54
C GLY A 39 -24.79 -10.55 -2.39
N ILE A 40 -24.94 -9.85 -1.26
CA ILE A 40 -24.12 -10.07 -0.05
C ILE A 40 -24.27 -11.49 0.51
N ASP A 41 -25.40 -12.12 0.31
CA ASP A 41 -25.74 -13.48 0.72
C ASP A 41 -24.95 -14.57 -0.04
N ALA A 42 -24.31 -14.21 -1.13
CA ALA A 42 -23.42 -15.12 -1.85
C ALA A 42 -22.03 -15.26 -1.21
N ILE A 43 -21.66 -14.38 -0.29
CA ILE A 43 -20.37 -14.43 0.41
C ILE A 43 -20.40 -15.51 1.48
N GLU A 44 -19.43 -16.41 1.43
CA GLU A 44 -19.33 -17.57 2.35
C GLU A 44 -18.33 -17.34 3.49
N THR A 45 -17.35 -16.46 3.29
CA THR A 45 -16.35 -16.05 4.31
C THR A 45 -15.87 -14.64 4.05
N ALA A 46 -15.41 -13.93 5.10
CA ALA A 46 -14.89 -12.58 4.95
C ALA A 46 -13.63 -12.34 5.81
N TYR A 47 -12.69 -11.61 5.23
CA TYR A 47 -11.45 -11.14 5.84
C TYR A 47 -11.47 -9.63 5.89
N PHE A 48 -11.58 -9.08 7.10
CA PHE A 48 -11.67 -7.64 7.34
C PHE A 48 -10.34 -7.10 7.84
N ALA A 49 -9.78 -6.16 7.13
CA ALA A 49 -8.50 -5.53 7.45
C ALA A 49 -8.67 -4.12 8.01
N ASN A 50 -8.05 -3.87 9.15
CA ASN A 50 -7.95 -2.55 9.77
C ASN A 50 -6.75 -2.52 10.71
N ALA A 51 -6.00 -1.42 10.75
CA ALA A 51 -4.85 -1.25 11.62
C ALA A 51 -5.05 -0.17 12.70
N THR A 52 -5.87 0.86 12.45
CA THR A 52 -5.85 2.09 13.25
C THR A 52 -7.11 2.34 14.09
N GLN A 53 -8.23 1.69 13.79
CA GLN A 53 -9.52 1.97 14.43
C GLN A 53 -9.48 1.76 15.96
N GLY A 54 -8.77 0.74 16.42
CA GLY A 54 -8.59 0.49 17.86
C GLY A 54 -7.96 1.70 18.57
N ALA A 55 -6.89 2.26 18.01
CA ALA A 55 -6.19 3.41 18.57
C ALA A 55 -6.94 4.73 18.40
N LEU A 56 -7.58 4.94 17.24
CA LEU A 56 -8.23 6.20 16.92
C LEU A 56 -9.66 6.32 17.45
N GLU A 57 -10.45 5.23 17.42
CA GLU A 57 -11.87 5.23 17.74
C GLU A 57 -12.20 4.35 18.97
N GLY A 58 -11.26 3.51 19.45
CA GLY A 58 -11.49 2.61 20.57
C GLY A 58 -12.17 1.28 20.21
N GLN A 59 -12.42 0.99 18.94
CA GLN A 59 -12.94 -0.31 18.49
C GLN A 59 -11.80 -1.31 18.38
N HIS A 60 -11.34 -1.83 19.53
CA HIS A 60 -10.22 -2.76 19.61
C HIS A 60 -10.58 -4.20 19.23
N MET A 61 -11.85 -4.58 19.31
CA MET A 61 -12.29 -5.96 19.12
C MET A 61 -13.37 -6.04 18.06
N ILE A 62 -13.36 -7.14 17.30
CA ILE A 62 -14.37 -7.50 16.28
C ILE A 62 -14.78 -6.39 15.31
N PRO A 63 -13.85 -5.52 14.83
CA PRO A 63 -14.24 -4.42 13.94
C PRO A 63 -14.91 -4.92 12.65
N GLY A 64 -14.47 -6.04 12.09
CA GLY A 64 -15.04 -6.63 10.88
C GLY A 64 -16.47 -7.13 11.08
N GLN A 65 -16.76 -7.82 12.17
CA GLN A 65 -18.12 -8.25 12.49
C GLN A 65 -19.06 -7.06 12.65
N VAL A 66 -18.59 -5.99 13.30
CA VAL A 66 -19.37 -4.76 13.47
C VAL A 66 -19.64 -4.09 12.13
N ALA A 67 -18.59 -3.97 11.29
CA ALA A 67 -18.70 -3.32 9.99
C ALA A 67 -19.57 -4.12 9.00
N LEU A 68 -19.30 -5.40 8.83
CA LEU A 68 -19.95 -6.21 7.81
C LEU A 68 -21.40 -6.57 8.18
N ARG A 69 -21.70 -6.71 9.46
CA ARG A 69 -23.09 -6.91 9.90
C ARG A 69 -23.97 -5.70 9.56
N SER A 70 -23.41 -4.49 9.57
CA SER A 70 -24.20 -3.27 9.25
C SER A 70 -24.69 -3.22 7.79
N ILE A 71 -24.06 -3.98 6.91
CA ILE A 71 -24.45 -4.11 5.48
C ILE A 71 -25.15 -5.45 5.18
N GLY A 72 -25.49 -6.22 6.22
CA GLY A 72 -26.29 -7.43 6.07
C GLY A 72 -25.49 -8.74 5.99
N LEU A 73 -24.15 -8.72 6.03
CA LEU A 73 -23.36 -9.95 6.08
C LEU A 73 -23.47 -10.59 7.48
N GLN A 74 -24.07 -11.75 7.55
CA GLN A 74 -24.27 -12.49 8.82
C GLN A 74 -24.32 -13.99 8.58
N GLY A 75 -24.02 -14.74 9.64
CA GLY A 75 -24.06 -16.22 9.57
C GLY A 75 -22.84 -16.84 8.90
N VAL A 76 -21.82 -16.05 8.52
CA VAL A 76 -20.59 -16.52 7.91
C VAL A 76 -19.38 -16.17 8.79
N PRO A 77 -18.25 -16.90 8.67
CA PRO A 77 -17.01 -16.53 9.33
C PRO A 77 -16.51 -15.15 8.92
N VAL A 78 -16.09 -14.35 9.92
CA VAL A 78 -15.40 -13.08 9.69
C VAL A 78 -14.10 -13.08 10.48
N VAL A 79 -12.97 -12.96 9.79
CA VAL A 79 -11.62 -12.89 10.38
C VAL A 79 -11.12 -11.46 10.34
N ASN A 80 -10.72 -10.92 11.49
CA ASN A 80 -10.08 -9.61 11.56
C ASN A 80 -8.58 -9.75 11.32
N VAL A 81 -8.02 -8.91 10.47
CA VAL A 81 -6.63 -8.97 10.02
C VAL A 81 -5.95 -7.64 10.31
N GLU A 82 -4.79 -7.71 10.94
CA GLU A 82 -3.88 -6.59 11.15
C GLU A 82 -2.47 -7.02 10.73
N ASN A 83 -1.83 -6.21 9.90
CA ASN A 83 -0.44 -6.33 9.45
C ASN A 83 0.05 -4.97 8.94
N ALA A 84 -0.18 -3.94 9.74
CA ALA A 84 0.12 -2.54 9.41
C ALA A 84 -0.39 -2.18 7.99
N CYS A 85 0.47 -1.57 7.16
CA CYS A 85 0.13 -1.18 5.79
C CYS A 85 -0.20 -2.38 4.86
N ALA A 86 0.20 -3.60 5.24
CA ALA A 86 -0.09 -4.84 4.51
C ALA A 86 -1.37 -5.55 4.97
N SER A 87 -2.19 -4.95 5.84
CA SER A 87 -3.38 -5.60 6.39
C SER A 87 -4.34 -6.07 5.31
N ALA A 88 -4.68 -5.23 4.33
CA ALA A 88 -5.61 -5.57 3.26
C ALA A 88 -5.05 -6.64 2.29
N SER A 89 -3.77 -6.56 1.93
CA SER A 89 -3.12 -7.60 1.12
C SER A 89 -2.98 -8.93 1.87
N THR A 90 -2.85 -8.88 3.20
CA THR A 90 -2.90 -10.07 4.04
C THR A 90 -4.30 -10.69 4.05
N ALA A 91 -5.36 -9.88 4.19
CA ALA A 91 -6.75 -10.33 4.10
C ALA A 91 -7.03 -10.99 2.74
N PHE A 92 -6.57 -10.37 1.65
CA PHE A 92 -6.66 -10.94 0.30
C PHE A 92 -5.93 -12.29 0.20
N SER A 93 -4.72 -12.39 0.73
CA SER A 93 -3.95 -13.65 0.74
C SER A 93 -4.63 -14.75 1.55
N LEU A 94 -5.26 -14.41 2.67
CA LEU A 94 -6.01 -15.36 3.48
C LEU A 94 -7.26 -15.85 2.75
N ALA A 95 -8.01 -14.96 2.09
CA ALA A 95 -9.14 -15.34 1.25
C ALA A 95 -8.72 -16.29 0.11
N CYS A 96 -7.58 -16.03 -0.55
CA CYS A 96 -7.02 -16.97 -1.54
C CYS A 96 -6.68 -18.34 -0.94
N LYS A 97 -6.15 -18.39 0.29
CA LYS A 97 -5.82 -19.65 0.98
C LYS A 97 -7.07 -20.42 1.36
N ASP A 98 -8.09 -19.75 1.85
CA ASP A 98 -9.38 -20.30 2.22
C ASP A 98 -10.04 -21.02 1.02
N ILE A 99 -10.12 -20.33 -0.09
CA ILE A 99 -10.64 -20.90 -1.34
C ILE A 99 -9.79 -22.09 -1.81
N ARG A 100 -8.45 -21.99 -1.78
CA ARG A 100 -7.56 -23.09 -2.16
C ARG A 100 -7.68 -24.31 -1.24
N ALA A 101 -8.00 -24.10 0.04
CA ALA A 101 -8.27 -25.17 0.99
C ALA A 101 -9.63 -25.85 0.74
N GLY A 102 -10.53 -25.20 0.01
CA GLY A 102 -11.89 -25.69 -0.25
C GLY A 102 -12.87 -25.39 0.90
N ASP A 103 -12.49 -24.50 1.84
CA ASP A 103 -13.35 -24.13 2.96
C ASP A 103 -14.45 -23.15 2.52
N SER A 104 -14.22 -22.36 1.44
CA SER A 104 -15.23 -21.55 0.79
C SER A 104 -15.05 -21.51 -0.73
N SER A 105 -16.13 -21.23 -1.45
CA SER A 105 -16.12 -21.01 -2.90
C SER A 105 -16.14 -19.54 -3.27
N ILE A 106 -16.65 -18.67 -2.41
CA ILE A 106 -16.69 -17.22 -2.60
C ILE A 106 -16.28 -16.52 -1.30
N ALA A 107 -15.19 -15.76 -1.36
CA ALA A 107 -14.61 -15.05 -0.24
C ALA A 107 -14.54 -13.54 -0.48
N LEU A 108 -14.77 -12.76 0.58
CA LEU A 108 -14.61 -11.31 0.59
C LEU A 108 -13.32 -10.94 1.33
N ALA A 109 -12.47 -10.15 0.70
CA ALA A 109 -11.40 -9.42 1.36
C ALA A 109 -11.74 -7.92 1.33
N VAL A 110 -11.74 -7.26 2.48
CA VAL A 110 -12.04 -5.82 2.58
C VAL A 110 -11.13 -5.15 3.59
N GLY A 111 -10.65 -3.96 3.27
CA GLY A 111 -9.92 -3.08 4.17
C GLY A 111 -10.56 -1.71 4.24
N ALA A 112 -10.62 -1.13 5.42
CA ALA A 112 -11.14 0.22 5.62
C ALA A 112 -10.38 0.90 6.76
N GLU A 113 -9.91 2.14 6.49
CA GLU A 113 -9.24 2.97 7.48
C GLU A 113 -9.89 4.34 7.56
N LYS A 114 -10.03 4.83 8.81
CA LYS A 114 -10.40 6.19 9.10
C LYS A 114 -9.34 6.83 9.98
N MET A 115 -8.40 7.52 9.34
CA MET A 115 -7.20 8.04 9.99
C MET A 115 -7.28 9.55 10.26
N ILE A 116 -8.23 10.26 9.63
CA ILE A 116 -8.37 11.71 9.81
C ILE A 116 -9.37 11.99 10.93
N THR A 117 -8.84 12.48 12.06
CA THR A 117 -9.63 12.97 13.18
C THR A 117 -9.39 14.48 13.38
N PRO A 118 -10.22 15.20 14.14
CA PRO A 118 -9.96 16.59 14.49
C PRO A 118 -8.63 16.80 15.26
N ASP A 119 -8.19 15.78 15.99
CA ASP A 119 -6.91 15.79 16.72
C ASP A 119 -5.76 15.34 15.82
N LYS A 120 -5.08 16.32 15.22
CA LYS A 120 -3.93 16.07 14.33
C LYS A 120 -2.75 15.37 15.02
N ALA A 121 -2.56 15.60 16.33
CA ALA A 121 -1.49 14.95 17.08
C ALA A 121 -1.79 13.45 17.20
N LYS A 122 -3.05 13.08 17.49
CA LYS A 122 -3.50 11.70 17.55
C LYS A 122 -3.35 10.98 16.18
N ASN A 123 -3.67 11.68 15.09
CA ASN A 123 -3.52 11.12 13.73
C ASN A 123 -2.05 10.76 13.40
N ILE A 124 -1.09 11.46 13.99
CA ILE A 124 0.34 11.18 13.81
C ILE A 124 0.80 10.12 14.82
N ALA A 125 0.37 10.24 16.08
CA ALA A 125 0.80 9.32 17.15
C ALA A 125 0.37 7.87 16.92
N VAL A 126 -0.68 7.61 16.14
CA VAL A 126 -1.12 6.25 15.82
C VAL A 126 -0.02 5.41 15.16
N PHE A 127 0.88 6.04 14.43
CA PHE A 127 2.00 5.36 13.80
C PHE A 127 3.06 4.84 14.77
N ASP A 128 3.10 5.35 16.01
CA ASP A 128 4.00 4.82 17.05
C ASP A 128 3.69 3.35 17.38
N GLY A 129 2.44 2.91 17.16
CA GLY A 129 2.03 1.52 17.33
C GLY A 129 2.61 0.54 16.29
N ALA A 130 3.25 1.03 15.24
CA ALA A 130 3.93 0.19 14.25
C ALA A 130 5.43 -0.02 14.56
N ILE A 131 5.88 0.42 15.75
CA ILE A 131 7.25 0.23 16.25
C ILE A 131 7.14 -0.55 17.57
N ASP A 132 8.15 -1.39 17.86
CA ASP A 132 8.23 -2.05 19.15
C ASP A 132 8.14 -1.04 20.31
N VAL A 133 7.03 -1.09 21.03
CA VAL A 133 6.74 -0.12 22.11
C VAL A 133 7.72 -0.23 23.28
N HIS A 134 8.36 -1.40 23.48
CA HIS A 134 9.35 -1.63 24.52
C HIS A 134 10.78 -1.33 24.08
N GLY A 135 11.06 -1.38 22.77
CA GLY A 135 12.36 -1.12 22.15
C GLY A 135 12.39 0.11 21.25
N ARG A 136 11.43 1.04 21.39
CA ARG A 136 11.20 2.17 20.48
C ARG A 136 12.47 2.99 20.17
N ASP A 137 13.17 3.40 21.21
CA ASP A 137 14.33 4.28 21.05
C ASP A 137 15.50 3.56 20.37
N ALA A 138 15.72 2.28 20.67
CA ALA A 138 16.75 1.46 20.03
C ALA A 138 16.40 1.23 18.55
N THR A 139 15.15 0.90 18.25
CA THR A 139 14.66 0.72 16.86
C THR A 139 14.82 1.99 16.04
N LEU A 140 14.36 3.13 16.57
CA LEU A 140 14.49 4.41 15.87
C LEU A 140 15.92 4.84 15.69
N SER A 141 16.78 4.65 16.72
CA SER A 141 18.21 4.95 16.60
C SER A 141 18.88 4.11 15.51
N GLY A 142 18.53 2.83 15.40
CA GLY A 142 19.02 1.95 14.34
C GLY A 142 18.59 2.41 12.95
N LEU A 143 17.32 2.79 12.79
CA LEU A 143 16.79 3.29 11.53
C LEU A 143 17.39 4.65 11.12
N MET A 144 17.57 5.57 12.08
CA MET A 144 18.21 6.86 11.82
C MET A 144 19.71 6.70 11.47
N ALA A 145 20.37 5.68 12.02
CA ALA A 145 21.78 5.38 11.73
C ALA A 145 22.03 5.03 10.25
N LEU A 146 21.01 4.66 9.47
CA LEU A 146 21.11 4.48 8.02
C LEU A 146 21.67 5.71 7.31
N SER A 147 21.38 6.91 7.83
CA SER A 147 21.89 8.17 7.26
C SER A 147 23.33 8.54 7.69
N ASN A 148 23.98 7.75 8.55
CA ASN A 148 25.32 8.05 9.03
C ASN A 148 26.33 8.08 7.89
N GLY A 149 27.22 9.10 7.94
CA GLY A 149 28.25 9.31 6.93
C GLY A 149 27.74 9.83 5.59
N PHE A 150 26.47 10.26 5.49
CA PHE A 150 25.98 11.04 4.38
C PHE A 150 26.20 12.54 4.67
N GLU A 151 26.90 13.25 3.78
CA GLU A 151 27.07 14.70 3.89
C GLU A 151 25.77 15.39 3.50
N GLN A 152 25.16 16.06 4.46
CA GLN A 152 23.89 16.74 4.26
C GLN A 152 24.12 18.21 3.89
N PRO A 153 23.35 18.76 2.94
CA PRO A 153 23.41 20.17 2.63
C PRO A 153 22.81 21.00 3.79
N PRO A 154 23.16 22.32 3.89
CA PRO A 154 22.68 23.19 4.98
C PRO A 154 21.17 23.19 5.18
N GLU A 155 20.39 23.12 4.09
CA GLU A 155 18.92 23.08 4.11
C GLU A 155 18.33 21.80 4.75
N ALA A 156 19.14 20.76 4.93
CA ALA A 156 18.72 19.54 5.61
C ALA A 156 18.49 19.74 7.13
N PHE A 157 19.04 20.80 7.68
CA PHE A 157 18.95 21.12 9.11
C PHE A 157 17.85 22.14 9.45
N GLU A 158 17.06 22.57 8.46
CA GLU A 158 15.93 23.45 8.71
C GLU A 158 14.85 22.75 9.55
N ASP A 159 14.31 23.47 10.55
CA ASP A 159 13.16 22.99 11.31
C ASP A 159 11.92 23.03 10.44
N THR A 160 11.31 21.88 10.22
CA THR A 160 10.12 21.70 9.38
C THR A 160 8.84 21.51 10.19
N GLY A 161 8.92 21.61 11.53
CA GLY A 161 7.78 21.47 12.44
C GLY A 161 7.33 20.03 12.67
N ILE A 162 6.07 19.86 13.10
CA ILE A 162 5.50 18.54 13.46
C ILE A 162 5.32 17.68 12.20
N ARG A 163 5.84 16.46 12.25
CA ARG A 163 5.74 15.44 11.22
C ARG A 163 5.71 14.04 11.81
N SER A 164 5.30 13.05 11.02
CA SER A 164 5.38 11.65 11.42
C SER A 164 6.85 11.20 11.51
N VAL A 165 7.19 10.43 12.53
CA VAL A 165 8.50 9.77 12.67
C VAL A 165 8.86 8.90 11.46
N PHE A 166 7.86 8.33 10.78
CA PHE A 166 8.09 7.56 9.56
C PHE A 166 8.65 8.40 8.42
N MET A 167 8.35 9.71 8.36
CA MET A 167 8.96 10.57 7.34
C MET A 167 10.45 10.78 7.63
N ASP A 168 10.87 10.81 8.89
CA ASP A 168 12.29 10.83 9.26
C ASP A 168 12.98 9.50 8.91
N VAL A 169 12.30 8.37 9.13
CA VAL A 169 12.79 7.05 8.72
C VAL A 169 12.95 6.98 7.20
N TYR A 170 11.94 7.39 6.42
CA TYR A 170 12.06 7.42 4.95
C TYR A 170 13.14 8.40 4.47
N ALA A 171 13.33 9.51 5.16
CA ALA A 171 14.42 10.43 4.85
C ALA A 171 15.80 9.80 5.14
N ALA A 172 15.93 9.02 6.22
CA ALA A 172 17.16 8.28 6.52
C ALA A 172 17.43 7.20 5.46
N ILE A 173 16.40 6.46 5.06
CA ILE A 173 16.46 5.47 3.95
C ILE A 173 16.86 6.16 2.65
N ALA A 174 16.28 7.32 2.33
CA ALA A 174 16.62 8.08 1.13
C ALA A 174 18.08 8.50 1.12
N LYS A 175 18.60 9.03 2.23
CA LYS A 175 20.02 9.40 2.39
C LYS A 175 20.94 8.20 2.23
N HIS A 176 20.56 7.06 2.80
CA HIS A 176 21.29 5.81 2.64
C HIS A 176 21.37 5.40 1.17
N HIS A 177 20.26 5.42 0.47
CA HIS A 177 20.18 5.09 -0.95
C HIS A 177 20.96 6.10 -1.83
N MET A 178 20.91 7.40 -1.49
CA MET A 178 21.71 8.43 -2.13
C MET A 178 23.22 8.17 -1.94
N LYS A 179 23.63 7.72 -0.75
CA LYS A 179 25.02 7.39 -0.44
C LYS A 179 25.52 6.18 -1.24
N LEU A 180 24.71 5.12 -1.30
CA LEU A 180 25.12 3.87 -1.95
C LEU A 180 25.03 3.92 -3.47
N HIS A 181 23.99 4.58 -4.00
CA HIS A 181 23.62 4.48 -5.41
C HIS A 181 23.65 5.82 -6.15
N GLY A 182 23.96 6.92 -5.47
CA GLY A 182 24.00 8.25 -6.09
C GLY A 182 22.61 8.80 -6.46
N THR A 183 21.54 8.24 -5.93
CA THR A 183 20.17 8.75 -6.14
C THR A 183 20.08 10.22 -5.72
N THR A 184 19.37 11.02 -6.47
CA THR A 184 19.24 12.45 -6.25
C THR A 184 17.84 12.82 -5.77
N GLN A 185 17.71 13.95 -5.09
CA GLN A 185 16.41 14.51 -4.72
C GLN A 185 15.53 14.74 -5.97
N ARG A 186 16.14 15.13 -7.10
CA ARG A 186 15.43 15.35 -8.37
C ARG A 186 14.80 14.07 -8.93
N GLN A 187 15.42 12.90 -8.76
CA GLN A 187 14.84 11.62 -9.16
C GLN A 187 13.62 11.28 -8.29
N MET A 188 13.68 11.50 -6.98
CA MET A 188 12.51 11.35 -6.10
C MET A 188 11.40 12.35 -6.47
N ALA A 189 11.76 13.58 -6.82
CA ALA A 189 10.80 14.57 -7.31
C ALA A 189 10.13 14.14 -8.63
N ALA A 190 10.87 13.47 -9.51
CA ALA A 190 10.33 12.95 -10.77
C ALA A 190 9.30 11.83 -10.52
N VAL A 191 9.55 10.92 -9.56
CA VAL A 191 8.59 9.91 -9.11
C VAL A 191 7.30 10.58 -8.62
N SER A 192 7.43 11.54 -7.70
CA SER A 192 6.29 12.27 -7.16
C SER A 192 5.51 13.01 -8.24
N ALA A 193 6.18 13.74 -9.12
CA ALA A 193 5.54 14.46 -10.22
C ALA A 193 4.79 13.49 -11.17
N LYS A 194 5.37 12.33 -11.49
CA LYS A 194 4.72 11.28 -12.27
C LYS A 194 3.41 10.83 -11.61
N ASN A 195 3.45 10.47 -10.33
CA ASN A 195 2.29 9.95 -9.60
C ASN A 195 1.18 11.01 -9.49
N HIS A 196 1.53 12.26 -9.21
CA HIS A 196 0.57 13.36 -9.20
C HIS A 196 -0.04 13.62 -10.58
N ASN A 197 0.73 13.51 -11.66
CA ASN A 197 0.22 13.68 -13.02
C ASN A 197 -0.73 12.54 -13.42
N HIS A 198 -0.46 11.31 -12.98
CA HIS A 198 -1.38 10.19 -13.20
C HIS A 198 -2.66 10.32 -12.36
N SER A 199 -2.56 10.79 -11.13
CA SER A 199 -3.71 10.91 -10.21
C SER A 199 -4.79 11.89 -10.70
N VAL A 200 -4.45 12.82 -11.60
CA VAL A 200 -5.44 13.74 -12.22
C VAL A 200 -6.52 12.96 -12.96
N HIS A 201 -6.17 11.81 -13.53
CA HIS A 201 -7.06 10.96 -14.29
C HIS A 201 -7.83 9.95 -13.43
N ASN A 202 -7.48 9.78 -12.15
CA ASN A 202 -8.16 8.87 -11.24
C ASN A 202 -9.13 9.63 -10.32
N GLU A 203 -10.44 9.41 -10.52
CA GLU A 203 -11.48 10.06 -9.74
C GLU A 203 -11.49 9.68 -8.25
N LEU A 204 -10.93 8.52 -7.92
CA LEU A 204 -10.84 8.00 -6.56
C LEU A 204 -9.62 8.52 -5.79
N SER A 205 -8.67 9.19 -6.47
CA SER A 205 -7.50 9.78 -5.83
C SER A 205 -7.87 10.94 -4.93
N GLN A 206 -7.18 11.05 -3.79
CA GLN A 206 -7.33 12.16 -2.85
C GLN A 206 -6.92 13.49 -3.47
N PHE A 207 -5.75 13.53 -4.11
CA PHE A 207 -5.22 14.72 -4.79
C PHE A 207 -5.22 14.51 -6.30
N ARG A 208 -5.81 15.46 -7.01
CA ARG A 208 -5.91 15.46 -8.47
C ARG A 208 -5.30 16.74 -9.03
N LYS A 209 -4.06 17.01 -8.65
CA LYS A 209 -3.30 18.18 -9.08
C LYS A 209 -1.97 17.74 -9.67
N SER A 210 -1.71 18.16 -10.90
CA SER A 210 -0.41 18.00 -11.56
C SER A 210 0.68 18.82 -10.87
N PHE A 211 1.90 18.30 -10.92
CA PHE A 211 3.10 19.01 -10.50
C PHE A 211 4.21 18.80 -11.53
N THR A 212 5.00 19.82 -11.74
CA THR A 212 6.32 19.71 -12.37
C THR A 212 7.34 19.22 -11.34
N ILE A 213 8.48 18.71 -11.82
CA ILE A 213 9.58 18.30 -10.94
C ILE A 213 10.07 19.46 -10.08
N ASP A 214 10.17 20.65 -10.65
CA ASP A 214 10.66 21.84 -9.95
C ASP A 214 9.66 22.31 -8.87
N GLU A 215 8.35 22.30 -9.16
CA GLU A 215 7.31 22.56 -8.13
C GLU A 215 7.36 21.55 -6.96
N VAL A 216 7.67 20.29 -7.23
CA VAL A 216 7.87 19.28 -6.17
C VAL A 216 9.10 19.61 -5.33
N LEU A 217 10.21 20.01 -5.94
CA LEU A 217 11.45 20.37 -5.25
C LEU A 217 11.29 21.63 -4.37
N GLU A 218 10.57 22.62 -4.88
CA GLU A 218 10.31 23.91 -4.20
C GLU A 218 9.21 23.84 -3.15
N ALA A 219 8.47 22.72 -3.08
CA ALA A 219 7.38 22.54 -2.12
C ALA A 219 7.89 22.52 -0.67
N ARG A 220 6.96 22.63 0.28
CA ARG A 220 7.26 22.60 1.71
C ARG A 220 8.10 21.37 2.06
N LYS A 221 9.24 21.59 2.71
CA LYS A 221 10.12 20.55 3.24
C LYS A 221 9.42 19.80 4.39
N ILE A 222 9.60 18.50 4.46
CA ILE A 222 9.08 17.63 5.52
C ILE A 222 10.24 17.08 6.36
N SER A 223 11.13 16.32 5.73
CA SER A 223 12.38 15.82 6.30
C SER A 223 13.33 15.61 5.12
N TRP A 224 14.38 16.42 5.04
CA TRP A 224 15.25 16.39 3.85
C TRP A 224 15.76 14.95 3.57
N PRO A 225 15.70 14.46 2.32
CA PRO A 225 15.43 15.15 1.07
C PRO A 225 13.94 15.23 0.65
N LEU A 226 13.00 14.85 1.53
CA LEU A 226 11.59 14.76 1.21
C LEU A 226 10.86 16.12 1.34
N THR A 227 10.12 16.47 0.30
CA THR A 227 9.14 17.56 0.30
C THR A 227 7.72 17.01 0.44
N LEU A 228 6.75 17.86 0.72
CA LEU A 228 5.37 17.44 0.96
C LEU A 228 4.78 16.57 -0.15
N PRO A 229 4.91 16.89 -1.46
CA PRO A 229 4.38 16.03 -2.51
C PRO A 229 5.08 14.67 -2.65
N MET A 230 6.27 14.51 -2.08
CA MET A 230 7.00 13.23 -2.06
C MET A 230 6.53 12.29 -0.95
N CYS A 231 5.60 12.71 -0.10
CA CYS A 231 5.07 11.96 1.02
C CYS A 231 3.61 11.61 0.79
N SER A 232 3.21 10.37 1.08
CA SER A 232 1.81 9.99 1.04
C SER A 232 1.00 10.76 2.10
N PRO A 233 -0.22 11.19 1.78
CA PRO A 233 -1.08 11.86 2.73
C PRO A 233 -1.69 10.87 3.73
N ILE A 234 -2.10 11.38 4.89
CA ILE A 234 -3.05 10.67 5.76
C ILE A 234 -4.42 10.75 5.09
N SER A 235 -5.11 9.62 4.94
CA SER A 235 -6.38 9.49 4.24
C SER A 235 -7.35 8.59 4.99
N ASP A 236 -8.63 8.83 4.78
CA ASP A 236 -9.69 7.87 5.01
C ASP A 236 -10.02 7.17 3.69
N GLY A 237 -10.39 5.89 3.74
CA GLY A 237 -10.81 5.16 2.56
C GLY A 237 -10.94 3.66 2.81
N GLY A 238 -11.53 2.97 1.84
CA GLY A 238 -11.71 1.52 1.87
C GLY A 238 -11.68 0.92 0.48
N ALA A 239 -11.27 -0.35 0.43
CA ALA A 239 -11.28 -1.16 -0.78
C ALA A 239 -11.71 -2.59 -0.46
N ALA A 240 -12.39 -3.23 -1.41
CA ALA A 240 -12.87 -4.60 -1.29
C ALA A 240 -12.60 -5.40 -2.56
N ALA A 241 -12.36 -6.69 -2.39
CA ALA A 241 -12.18 -7.66 -3.45
C ALA A 241 -13.04 -8.90 -3.19
N ILE A 242 -13.74 -9.38 -4.20
CA ILE A 242 -14.48 -10.64 -4.17
C ILE A 242 -13.71 -11.65 -4.99
N LEU A 243 -13.40 -12.75 -4.34
CA LEU A 243 -12.66 -13.86 -4.94
C LEU A 243 -13.56 -15.09 -5.04
N CYS A 244 -13.34 -15.90 -6.07
CA CYS A 244 -14.03 -17.18 -6.18
C CYS A 244 -13.08 -18.31 -6.59
N SER A 245 -13.53 -19.54 -6.32
CA SER A 245 -12.92 -20.75 -6.87
C SER A 245 -13.20 -20.88 -8.37
N GLU A 246 -12.38 -21.65 -9.06
CA GLU A 246 -12.61 -22.01 -10.47
C GLU A 246 -13.99 -22.64 -10.69
N GLU A 247 -14.45 -23.45 -9.73
CA GLU A 247 -15.77 -24.13 -9.79
C GLU A 247 -16.93 -23.14 -9.67
N ALA A 248 -16.76 -22.06 -8.90
CA ALA A 248 -17.77 -21.03 -8.74
C ALA A 248 -17.77 -19.98 -9.87
N LEU A 249 -16.75 -20.01 -10.75
CA LEU A 249 -16.54 -18.98 -11.78
C LEU A 249 -17.71 -18.89 -12.80
N ASP A 250 -18.48 -19.98 -12.99
CA ASP A 250 -19.68 -19.96 -13.85
C ASP A 250 -20.81 -19.04 -13.34
N ARG A 251 -20.72 -18.56 -12.10
CA ARG A 251 -21.67 -17.62 -11.50
C ARG A 251 -21.36 -16.16 -11.84
N PHE A 252 -20.24 -15.88 -12.51
CA PHE A 252 -19.69 -14.56 -12.75
C PHE A 252 -19.43 -14.30 -14.23
N ASP A 253 -19.25 -13.05 -14.60
CA ASP A 253 -18.77 -12.67 -15.93
C ASP A 253 -17.29 -13.08 -16.07
N LYS A 254 -17.06 -14.19 -16.79
CA LYS A 254 -15.70 -14.72 -17.01
C LYS A 254 -14.80 -13.77 -17.80
N SER A 255 -15.37 -12.84 -18.57
CA SER A 255 -14.58 -11.89 -19.37
C SER A 255 -13.89 -10.82 -18.48
N GLN A 256 -14.41 -10.60 -17.28
CA GLN A 256 -13.84 -9.66 -16.30
C GLN A 256 -13.04 -10.38 -15.21
N ALA A 257 -13.13 -11.69 -15.12
CA ALA A 257 -12.45 -12.45 -14.08
C ALA A 257 -10.92 -12.45 -14.28
N VAL A 258 -10.20 -12.13 -13.22
CA VAL A 258 -8.73 -12.09 -13.22
C VAL A 258 -8.17 -13.25 -12.37
N LYS A 259 -7.37 -14.13 -12.98
CA LYS A 259 -6.73 -15.22 -12.27
C LYS A 259 -5.67 -14.72 -11.30
N VAL A 260 -5.73 -15.14 -10.06
CA VAL A 260 -4.69 -14.87 -9.04
C VAL A 260 -3.56 -15.87 -9.21
N ALA A 261 -2.55 -15.51 -9.99
CA ALA A 261 -1.41 -16.38 -10.27
C ALA A 261 -0.62 -16.72 -9.00
N ALA A 262 -0.33 -15.73 -8.16
CA ALA A 262 0.27 -15.93 -6.85
C ALA A 262 -0.21 -14.88 -5.85
N SER A 263 -0.24 -15.23 -4.57
CA SER A 263 -0.36 -14.31 -3.45
C SER A 263 0.58 -14.76 -2.34
N VAL A 264 1.49 -13.87 -1.91
CA VAL A 264 2.60 -14.18 -0.99
C VAL A 264 2.63 -13.18 0.15
N ILE A 265 2.85 -13.68 1.36
CA ILE A 265 3.16 -12.87 2.54
C ILE A 265 4.57 -13.26 2.98
N ALA A 266 5.39 -12.28 3.29
CA ALA A 266 6.71 -12.46 3.87
C ALA A 266 6.89 -11.52 5.07
N THR A 267 7.81 -11.88 5.96
CA THR A 267 8.22 -11.05 7.10
C THR A 267 9.69 -10.69 6.94
N GLY A 268 10.06 -9.50 7.38
CA GLY A 268 11.46 -9.07 7.39
C GLY A 268 12.31 -9.97 8.30
N SER A 269 13.60 -10.05 8.02
CA SER A 269 14.61 -10.73 8.81
C SER A 269 15.69 -9.75 9.25
N GLU A 270 16.48 -10.14 10.24
CA GLU A 270 17.73 -9.44 10.52
C GLU A 270 18.66 -9.53 9.30
N ARG A 271 19.13 -8.38 8.82
CA ARG A 271 20.00 -8.29 7.67
C ARG A 271 20.89 -7.07 7.77
N ASP A 272 22.00 -7.10 7.06
CA ASP A 272 22.76 -5.89 6.77
C ASP A 272 21.88 -4.95 5.93
N PRO A 273 21.75 -3.66 6.27
CA PRO A 273 21.02 -2.69 5.46
C PRO A 273 21.44 -2.66 3.98
N ASP A 274 22.72 -2.93 3.70
CA ASP A 274 23.27 -2.96 2.34
C ASP A 274 22.93 -4.25 1.59
N ASP A 275 22.45 -5.30 2.28
CA ASP A 275 22.01 -6.54 1.63
C ASP A 275 20.58 -6.43 1.11
N GLY A 276 20.44 -5.90 -0.10
CA GLY A 276 19.16 -5.83 -0.79
C GLY A 276 18.53 -7.19 -1.13
N LYS A 277 19.30 -8.30 -1.10
CA LYS A 277 18.78 -9.64 -1.43
C LYS A 277 17.79 -10.14 -0.39
N LEU A 278 18.01 -9.79 0.87
CA LEU A 278 17.16 -10.15 2.00
C LEU A 278 16.09 -9.10 2.30
N HIS A 279 15.94 -8.08 1.47
CA HIS A 279 14.84 -7.12 1.63
C HIS A 279 13.49 -7.85 1.49
N VAL A 280 12.55 -7.62 2.43
CA VAL A 280 11.28 -8.34 2.50
C VAL A 280 10.49 -8.31 1.19
N SER A 281 10.47 -7.16 0.50
CA SER A 281 9.77 -7.03 -0.79
C SER A 281 10.42 -7.88 -1.89
N ARG A 282 11.76 -7.96 -1.91
CA ARG A 282 12.48 -8.82 -2.87
C ARG A 282 12.25 -10.31 -2.59
N VAL A 283 12.28 -10.70 -1.32
CA VAL A 283 11.97 -12.08 -0.90
C VAL A 283 10.55 -12.46 -1.31
N ALA A 284 9.57 -11.58 -1.04
CA ALA A 284 8.18 -11.81 -1.42
C ALA A 284 8.00 -11.88 -2.95
N ALA A 285 8.65 -10.97 -3.70
CA ALA A 285 8.60 -10.96 -5.17
C ALA A 285 9.17 -12.25 -5.77
N ASN A 286 10.35 -12.67 -5.34
CA ASN A 286 10.97 -13.92 -5.82
C ASN A 286 10.08 -15.13 -5.57
N LEU A 287 9.47 -15.24 -4.38
CA LEU A 287 8.53 -16.31 -4.06
C LEU A 287 7.26 -16.24 -4.93
N ALA A 288 6.79 -15.03 -5.24
CA ALA A 288 5.62 -14.84 -6.10
C ALA A 288 5.94 -15.26 -7.56
N TYR A 289 7.09 -14.87 -8.08
CA TYR A 289 7.56 -15.27 -9.40
C TYR A 289 7.75 -16.79 -9.51
N GLU A 290 8.39 -17.40 -8.52
CA GLU A 290 8.55 -18.86 -8.47
C GLU A 290 7.19 -19.59 -8.48
N ARG A 291 6.22 -19.13 -7.69
CA ARG A 291 4.90 -19.75 -7.57
C ARG A 291 4.01 -19.54 -8.79
N SER A 292 4.12 -18.37 -9.43
CA SER A 292 3.30 -18.04 -10.60
C SER A 292 3.87 -18.55 -11.91
N GLY A 293 5.18 -18.80 -11.95
CA GLY A 293 5.89 -19.18 -13.17
C GLY A 293 6.13 -18.01 -14.14
N VAL A 294 5.91 -16.76 -13.70
CA VAL A 294 6.20 -15.53 -14.47
C VAL A 294 7.29 -14.73 -13.76
N GLY A 295 7.99 -13.87 -14.50
CA GLY A 295 9.06 -13.05 -13.99
C GLY A 295 8.80 -11.53 -14.12
N PRO A 296 9.74 -10.69 -13.70
CA PRO A 296 9.58 -9.24 -13.79
C PRO A 296 9.44 -8.74 -15.23
N ASP A 297 10.04 -9.43 -16.20
CA ASP A 297 9.95 -9.07 -17.63
C ASP A 297 8.55 -9.36 -18.24
N ASP A 298 7.74 -10.19 -17.58
CA ASP A 298 6.38 -10.52 -18.01
C ASP A 298 5.34 -9.52 -17.49
N MET A 299 5.72 -8.60 -16.57
CA MET A 299 4.81 -7.64 -15.96
C MET A 299 4.50 -6.48 -16.89
N SER A 300 3.21 -6.23 -17.14
CA SER A 300 2.74 -5.08 -17.92
C SER A 300 2.51 -3.85 -17.06
N VAL A 301 2.10 -4.03 -15.78
CA VAL A 301 1.83 -2.95 -14.83
C VAL A 301 2.20 -3.43 -13.43
N SER A 302 2.59 -2.50 -12.56
CA SER A 302 2.87 -2.77 -11.16
C SER A 302 2.33 -1.65 -10.28
N GLU A 303 1.63 -2.04 -9.24
CA GLU A 303 1.26 -1.18 -8.12
C GLU A 303 2.17 -1.47 -6.93
N VAL A 304 2.72 -0.42 -6.32
CA VAL A 304 3.67 -0.57 -5.22
C VAL A 304 3.25 0.28 -4.01
N HIS A 305 3.71 -0.11 -2.81
CA HIS A 305 3.56 0.68 -1.60
C HIS A 305 4.59 1.81 -1.59
N ASP A 306 4.15 3.02 -1.90
CA ASP A 306 4.95 4.22 -2.04
C ASP A 306 4.65 5.28 -0.96
N ALA A 307 4.72 4.91 0.32
CA ALA A 307 4.53 5.85 1.43
C ALA A 307 5.42 7.11 1.32
N SER A 308 6.46 7.05 0.51
CA SER A 308 7.26 8.18 0.04
C SER A 308 7.88 7.86 -1.31
N ALA A 309 8.31 8.88 -2.04
CA ALA A 309 8.91 8.73 -3.37
C ALA A 309 10.13 7.80 -3.41
N ILE A 310 10.94 7.75 -2.35
CA ILE A 310 12.06 6.79 -2.27
C ILE A 310 11.57 5.36 -2.18
N ALA A 311 10.43 5.11 -1.56
CA ALA A 311 9.89 3.77 -1.46
C ALA A 311 9.53 3.21 -2.85
N GLU A 312 8.98 3.99 -3.77
CA GLU A 312 8.72 3.53 -5.14
C GLU A 312 10.02 3.14 -5.86
N ILE A 313 11.08 3.94 -5.74
CA ILE A 313 12.39 3.61 -6.31
C ILE A 313 12.86 2.24 -5.80
N MET A 314 12.86 2.06 -4.48
CA MET A 314 13.30 0.82 -3.85
C MET A 314 12.41 -0.38 -4.22
N GLN A 315 11.09 -0.19 -4.32
CA GLN A 315 10.19 -1.27 -4.72
C GLN A 315 10.41 -1.68 -6.17
N THR A 316 10.64 -0.74 -7.08
CA THR A 316 10.97 -1.02 -8.47
C THR A 316 12.22 -1.90 -8.59
N GLU A 317 13.24 -1.62 -7.77
CA GLU A 317 14.47 -2.42 -7.69
C GLU A 317 14.23 -3.79 -7.03
N ASN A 318 13.46 -3.83 -5.95
CA ASN A 318 13.16 -5.07 -5.22
C ASN A 318 12.30 -6.04 -6.02
N LEU A 319 11.40 -5.51 -6.84
CA LEU A 319 10.58 -6.31 -7.77
C LEU A 319 11.36 -6.78 -9.00
N GLY A 320 12.61 -6.32 -9.18
CA GLY A 320 13.48 -6.75 -10.28
C GLY A 320 13.22 -6.06 -11.62
N PHE A 321 12.45 -4.97 -11.65
CA PHE A 321 12.16 -4.20 -12.87
C PHE A 321 13.39 -3.41 -13.37
N CYS A 322 14.29 -3.07 -12.48
CA CYS A 322 15.59 -2.47 -12.81
C CYS A 322 16.65 -2.83 -11.78
N ASN A 323 17.93 -2.64 -12.14
CA ASN A 323 19.03 -2.68 -11.20
C ASN A 323 19.22 -1.30 -10.55
N CYS A 324 19.68 -1.26 -9.29
CA CYS A 324 19.91 -0.03 -8.51
C CYS A 324 20.67 1.09 -9.25
N LEU A 325 21.57 0.75 -10.16
CA LEU A 325 22.35 1.71 -10.96
C LEU A 325 21.60 2.26 -12.20
N LEU A 326 20.52 1.62 -12.64
CA LEU A 326 19.79 2.04 -13.86
C LEU A 326 18.75 3.11 -13.59
N TYR A 327 18.30 3.26 -12.35
CA TYR A 327 17.39 4.36 -11.98
C TYR A 327 18.09 5.73 -11.98
N THR A 328 19.41 5.75 -12.01
CA THR A 328 20.22 6.98 -12.02
C THR A 328 20.53 7.51 -13.41
N SER A 329 20.27 6.76 -14.48
CA SER A 329 20.43 7.19 -15.85
C SER A 329 19.06 7.36 -16.52
N PRO A 330 18.81 8.44 -17.29
CA PRO A 330 17.65 8.50 -18.16
C PRO A 330 17.76 7.38 -19.20
N SER A 331 17.10 6.25 -18.92
CA SER A 331 17.04 5.11 -19.83
C SER A 331 15.97 5.35 -20.88
N PRO A 332 16.16 4.92 -22.14
CA PRO A 332 15.08 4.84 -23.11
C PRO A 332 13.88 4.00 -22.63
N ARG A 333 14.07 3.10 -21.64
CA ARG A 333 13.00 2.36 -20.96
C ARG A 333 12.16 3.25 -20.04
N ASP A 334 12.71 4.32 -19.44
CA ASP A 334 11.93 5.27 -18.63
C ASP A 334 10.87 5.98 -19.50
N ALA A 335 11.16 6.22 -20.79
CA ALA A 335 10.20 6.72 -21.76
C ALA A 335 9.11 5.67 -22.11
N THR A 336 9.36 4.39 -21.87
CA THR A 336 8.41 3.30 -22.14
C THR A 336 7.49 3.05 -20.97
N LEU A 337 7.99 3.14 -19.73
CA LEU A 337 7.16 3.10 -18.51
C LEU A 337 6.21 4.30 -18.44
N SER A 338 6.63 5.47 -18.93
CA SER A 338 5.78 6.67 -19.04
C SER A 338 4.75 6.61 -20.17
N ARG A 339 4.77 5.58 -21.01
CA ARG A 339 3.87 5.39 -22.17
C ARG A 339 2.82 4.30 -21.97
N MET A 340 2.70 3.72 -20.77
CA MET A 340 1.56 2.84 -20.52
C MET A 340 0.28 3.67 -20.57
N PRO A 341 -0.68 3.36 -21.46
CA PRO A 341 -1.96 4.01 -21.43
C PRO A 341 -2.62 3.66 -20.10
N SER A 342 -3.17 4.68 -19.44
CA SER A 342 -4.16 4.46 -18.40
C SER A 342 -5.30 3.67 -19.05
N SER A 343 -5.26 2.35 -18.97
CA SER A 343 -6.42 1.55 -19.32
C SER A 343 -7.47 1.82 -18.24
N ALA A 344 -8.61 2.25 -18.72
CA ALA A 344 -9.84 2.47 -18.01
C ALA A 344 -10.24 1.33 -17.09
#